data_5a631209f7515b541b6897a874c46a19
#
_entry.id   5a631209f7515b541b6897a874c46a19
#
_cell.length_a   1.000
_cell.length_b   1.000
_cell.length_c   1.000
_cell.angle_alpha   90.00
_cell.angle_beta   90.00
_cell.angle_gamma   90.00
#
_symmetry.space_group_name_H-M   'P 1'
#
loop_
_entity.id
_entity.type
_entity.pdbx_description
1 polymer ?
#
loop_
_entity_poly.entity_id
_entity_poly.type
_entity_poly.pdbx_seq_one_letter_code
_entity_poly.pdbx_strand_id
1 'polypeptide(L)'
;MGDNQGIEQILGKLVDLLTEKKNEAPSSSKVGVPLYTDAVQKLELTPNDIKLEGVRNYSAWSRRALLLLKAKKLESFVNGKATEPKDKSSDEWKAWDATNSLIVAWLLSSMVPSIAGSVDTITTAYVIWESLSKTYSGAGNVMLFVDTDDRLYHLK
;
A
#
# COMPACT_ATOMS: atom_id res chain seq x y z
N MET A 1 22.67 45.25 -10.06
CA MET A 1 23.63 44.28 -10.50
C MET A 1 23.96 43.30 -9.46
N GLY A 2 24.39 43.72 -8.30
CA GLY A 2 24.69 42.80 -7.25
C GLY A 2 23.54 41.88 -6.92
N ASP A 3 22.33 42.40 -7.00
CA ASP A 3 21.16 41.60 -6.66
C ASP A 3 20.97 40.47 -7.65
N ASN A 4 21.17 40.75 -8.92
CA ASN A 4 21.00 39.72 -9.94
C ASN A 4 22.06 38.64 -9.77
N GLN A 5 23.28 39.05 -9.45
CA GLN A 5 24.34 38.10 -9.26
C GLN A 5 24.07 37.22 -8.03
N GLY A 6 23.53 37.83 -6.98
CA GLY A 6 23.19 37.07 -5.79
C GLY A 6 22.12 36.02 -6.07
N ILE A 7 21.12 36.43 -6.82
CA ILE A 7 20.03 35.53 -7.17
C ILE A 7 20.57 34.40 -8.06
N GLU A 8 21.38 34.76 -9.03
CA GLU A 8 21.94 33.74 -9.91
C GLU A 8 22.80 32.77 -9.15
N GLN A 9 23.57 33.25 -8.18
CA GLN A 9 24.39 32.38 -7.38
C GLN A 9 23.55 31.46 -6.52
N ILE A 10 22.47 31.98 -5.96
CA ILE A 10 21.57 31.18 -5.17
C ILE A 10 20.93 30.11 -6.03
N LEU A 11 20.44 30.50 -7.19
CA LEU A 11 19.85 29.55 -8.11
C LEU A 11 20.85 28.51 -8.57
N GLY A 12 22.07 28.93 -8.85
CA GLY A 12 23.12 28.01 -9.21
C GLY A 12 23.40 27.01 -8.12
N LYS A 13 23.45 27.49 -6.89
CA LYS A 13 23.70 26.60 -5.77
C LYS A 13 22.55 25.62 -5.59
N LEU A 14 21.36 26.08 -5.77
CA LEU A 14 20.20 25.18 -5.66
C LEU A 14 20.25 24.11 -6.72
N VAL A 15 20.56 24.51 -7.95
CA VAL A 15 20.68 23.56 -9.04
C VAL A 15 21.80 22.56 -8.74
N ASP A 16 22.93 23.07 -8.28
CA ASP A 16 24.05 22.20 -7.96
C ASP A 16 23.69 21.21 -6.86
N LEU A 17 23.03 21.68 -5.82
CA LEU A 17 22.63 20.81 -4.73
C LEU A 17 21.65 19.74 -5.21
N LEU A 18 20.73 20.12 -6.05
CA LEU A 18 19.79 19.17 -6.60
C LEU A 18 20.48 18.19 -7.51
N THR A 19 21.40 18.66 -8.31
CA THR A 19 22.15 17.79 -9.21
C THR A 19 23.04 16.85 -8.41
N GLU A 20 23.72 17.38 -7.40
CA GLU A 20 24.57 16.55 -6.58
C GLU A 20 23.75 15.47 -5.87
N LYS A 21 22.64 15.85 -5.30
CA LYS A 21 21.78 14.88 -4.66
C LYS A 21 21.35 13.82 -5.63
N LYS A 22 21.02 14.24 -6.84
CA LYS A 22 20.60 13.31 -7.84
C LYS A 22 21.71 12.36 -8.22
N ASN A 23 22.91 12.87 -8.31
CA ASN A 23 24.03 12.06 -8.68
C ASN A 23 24.50 11.18 -7.54
N GLU A 24 24.43 11.71 -6.34
CA GLU A 24 24.86 10.95 -5.19
C GLU A 24 23.90 9.86 -4.79
N ALA A 25 22.62 10.11 -4.94
CA ALA A 25 21.63 9.14 -4.55
C ALA A 25 21.95 7.76 -5.12
N PRO A 26 22.22 7.65 -6.40
CA PRO A 26 22.57 6.34 -6.93
C PRO A 26 23.87 5.83 -6.42
N SER A 27 24.84 6.74 -6.27
CA SER A 27 26.15 6.27 -5.90
C SER A 27 26.20 5.86 -4.45
N SER A 28 25.58 6.61 -3.63
CA SER A 28 25.74 6.26 -2.25
C SER A 28 24.80 5.19 -1.92
N SER A 29 24.18 4.84 -2.94
CA SER A 29 23.49 3.76 -2.62
C SER A 29 22.83 3.83 -1.52
N LYS A 30 23.03 4.56 -1.14
CA LYS A 30 22.29 4.91 -0.28
C LYS A 30 21.26 4.28 -0.61
N VAL A 31 21.48 3.84 -1.06
CA VAL A 31 21.08 2.82 -1.45
C VAL A 31 19.75 2.51 -0.93
N GLY A 32 19.58 2.04 0.09
CA GLY A 32 18.31 1.64 0.57
C GLY A 32 17.40 2.82 0.82
N VAL A 33 17.85 3.75 1.60
CA VAL A 33 16.99 4.85 2.04
C VAL A 33 16.43 5.68 0.90
N PRO A 34 17.25 6.12 -0.05
CA PRO A 34 16.69 6.87 -1.19
C PRO A 34 15.70 6.07 -2.00
N LEU A 35 15.92 4.77 -2.14
CA LEU A 35 15.00 3.93 -2.89
C LEU A 35 13.65 3.85 -2.21
N TYR A 36 13.64 3.71 -0.91
CA TYR A 36 12.40 3.66 -0.17
C TYR A 36 11.65 4.97 -0.28
N THR A 37 12.35 6.06 -0.06
CA THR A 37 11.73 7.37 -0.13
C THR A 37 11.13 7.60 -1.50
N ASP A 38 11.88 7.25 -2.54
CA ASP A 38 11.42 7.43 -3.89
C ASP A 38 10.21 6.55 -4.15
N ALA A 39 10.25 5.31 -3.69
CA ALA A 39 9.14 4.41 -3.88
C ALA A 39 7.88 4.93 -3.19
N VAL A 40 8.01 5.40 -1.97
CA VAL A 40 6.88 5.93 -1.25
C VAL A 40 6.33 7.17 -1.93
N GLN A 41 7.20 8.05 -2.37
CA GLN A 41 6.78 9.26 -3.04
C GLN A 41 6.14 8.98 -4.39
N LYS A 42 6.63 7.96 -5.07
CA LYS A 42 6.07 7.59 -6.36
C LYS A 42 4.95 6.59 -6.23
N LEU A 43 4.65 6.23 -5.00
CA LEU A 43 3.66 5.21 -4.80
C LEU A 43 2.30 5.79 -4.93
N GLU A 44 1.93 6.08 -6.13
CA GLU A 44 0.56 6.45 -6.38
C GLU A 44 -0.16 5.15 -6.65
N LEU A 45 -0.77 4.63 -5.62
CA LEU A 45 -1.59 3.47 -5.80
C LEU A 45 -2.88 3.89 -6.47
N THR A 46 -3.15 3.29 -7.61
CA THR A 46 -4.39 3.53 -8.31
C THR A 46 -5.54 3.10 -7.40
N PRO A 47 -6.54 3.93 -7.21
CA PRO A 47 -7.69 3.52 -6.39
C PRO A 47 -8.33 2.28 -6.97
N ASN A 48 -8.78 1.41 -6.09
CA ASN A 48 -9.53 0.24 -6.50
C ASN A 48 -10.94 0.72 -6.83
N ASP A 49 -11.34 0.56 -8.07
CA ASP A 49 -12.67 1.03 -8.49
C ASP A 49 -13.78 0.11 -7.98
N ILE A 50 -13.43 -1.03 -7.40
CA ILE A 50 -14.38 -1.89 -6.74
C ILE A 50 -14.20 -1.68 -5.25
N LYS A 51 -15.23 -1.23 -4.56
CA LYS A 51 -15.18 -1.11 -3.12
C LYS A 51 -15.71 -2.38 -2.49
N LEU A 52 -14.99 -2.89 -1.52
CA LEU A 52 -15.42 -4.10 -0.83
C LEU A 52 -16.71 -3.81 -0.07
N GLU A 53 -17.74 -4.57 -0.36
CA GLU A 53 -19.04 -4.44 0.28
C GLU A 53 -19.40 -5.66 1.11
N GLY A 54 -18.67 -6.74 0.96
CA GLY A 54 -18.91 -7.95 1.71
C GLY A 54 -18.60 -9.19 0.90
N VAL A 55 -19.17 -10.28 1.32
CA VAL A 55 -18.94 -11.58 0.69
C VAL A 55 -19.21 -11.54 -0.81
N ARG A 56 -20.23 -10.82 -1.20
CA ARG A 56 -20.67 -10.86 -2.59
C ARG A 56 -19.64 -10.37 -3.59
N ASN A 57 -18.84 -9.40 -3.20
CA ASN A 57 -17.85 -8.87 -4.14
C ASN A 57 -16.43 -9.01 -3.66
N TYR A 58 -16.20 -9.81 -2.61
CA TYR A 58 -14.84 -9.99 -2.08
C TYR A 58 -13.89 -10.56 -3.13
N SER A 59 -14.34 -11.53 -3.90
CA SER A 59 -13.47 -12.16 -4.89
C SER A 59 -12.99 -11.15 -5.93
N ALA A 60 -13.90 -10.36 -6.47
CA ALA A 60 -13.55 -9.36 -7.46
C ALA A 60 -12.68 -8.27 -6.85
N TRP A 61 -13.04 -7.84 -5.64
CA TRP A 61 -12.29 -6.79 -4.96
C TRP A 61 -10.87 -7.23 -4.65
N SER A 62 -10.72 -8.42 -4.08
CA SER A 62 -9.41 -8.88 -3.66
C SER A 62 -8.49 -9.14 -4.84
N ARG A 63 -9.02 -9.67 -5.91
CA ARG A 63 -8.22 -9.90 -7.10
C ARG A 63 -7.73 -8.59 -7.69
N ARG A 64 -8.63 -7.61 -7.76
CA ARG A 64 -8.27 -6.31 -8.30
C ARG A 64 -7.24 -5.62 -7.42
N ALA A 65 -7.47 -5.66 -6.10
CA ALA A 65 -6.53 -5.07 -5.16
C ALA A 65 -5.15 -5.70 -5.29
N LEU A 66 -5.12 -7.02 -5.39
CA LEU A 66 -3.85 -7.72 -5.50
C LEU A 66 -3.12 -7.38 -6.79
N LEU A 67 -3.86 -7.25 -7.89
CA LEU A 67 -3.24 -6.86 -9.16
C LEU A 67 -2.65 -5.46 -9.08
N LEU A 68 -3.35 -4.54 -8.44
CA LEU A 68 -2.83 -3.19 -8.30
C LEU A 68 -1.57 -3.17 -7.44
N LEU A 69 -1.55 -3.98 -6.39
CA LEU A 69 -0.37 -4.09 -5.54
C LEU A 69 0.79 -4.75 -6.28
N LYS A 70 0.50 -5.79 -7.05
CA LYS A 70 1.53 -6.46 -7.83
C LYS A 70 2.15 -5.53 -8.86
N ALA A 71 1.34 -4.70 -9.47
CA ALA A 71 1.84 -3.75 -10.47
C ALA A 71 2.86 -2.80 -9.87
N LYS A 72 2.78 -2.55 -8.57
CA LYS A 72 3.73 -1.70 -7.86
C LYS A 72 4.72 -2.52 -7.06
N LYS A 73 4.72 -3.84 -7.21
CA LYS A 73 5.62 -4.75 -6.50
C LYS A 73 5.47 -4.65 -4.99
N LEU A 74 4.24 -4.48 -4.55
CA LEU A 74 3.93 -4.33 -3.13
C LEU A 74 3.16 -5.50 -2.55
N GLU A 75 2.97 -6.57 -3.30
CA GLU A 75 2.17 -7.69 -2.81
C GLU A 75 2.76 -8.33 -1.57
N SER A 76 4.08 -8.20 -1.36
CA SER A 76 4.71 -8.79 -0.19
C SER A 76 4.19 -8.20 1.12
N PHE A 77 3.59 -7.03 1.07
CA PHE A 77 3.04 -6.40 2.27
C PHE A 77 1.69 -7.00 2.67
N VAL A 78 1.06 -7.75 1.79
CA VAL A 78 -0.21 -8.40 2.12
C VAL A 78 -0.07 -9.91 2.17
N ASN A 79 1.00 -10.49 1.65
CA ASN A 79 1.20 -11.93 1.73
C ASN A 79 2.13 -12.36 2.86
N GLY A 80 2.57 -11.41 3.67
CA GLY A 80 3.39 -11.72 4.84
C GLY A 80 4.87 -11.83 4.56
N LYS A 81 5.31 -11.64 3.34
CA LYS A 81 6.73 -11.77 3.03
C LYS A 81 7.54 -10.53 3.36
N ALA A 82 6.90 -9.35 3.39
CA ALA A 82 7.59 -8.14 3.78
C ALA A 82 7.54 -8.03 5.30
N THR A 83 8.55 -8.56 5.93
CA THR A 83 8.60 -8.62 7.39
C THR A 83 8.92 -7.28 7.99
N GLU A 84 8.23 -6.94 9.05
CA GLU A 84 8.51 -5.71 9.76
C GLU A 84 9.89 -5.80 10.41
N PRO A 85 10.78 -4.83 10.14
CA PRO A 85 12.08 -4.83 10.79
C PRO A 85 11.94 -4.68 12.29
N LYS A 86 12.85 -5.29 13.05
CA LYS A 86 12.72 -5.32 14.51
C LYS A 86 13.12 -4.02 15.16
N ASP A 87 14.10 -3.33 14.60
CA ASP A 87 14.61 -2.09 15.20
C ASP A 87 13.78 -0.92 14.68
N LYS A 88 12.87 -0.45 15.50
CA LYS A 88 11.96 0.63 15.09
C LYS A 88 12.66 1.97 14.94
N SER A 89 13.90 2.08 15.34
CA SER A 89 14.65 3.30 15.10
C SER A 89 15.45 3.24 13.81
N SER A 90 15.44 2.10 13.13
CA SER A 90 16.21 1.93 11.91
C SER A 90 15.53 2.59 10.73
N ASP A 91 16.33 2.93 9.73
CA ASP A 91 15.80 3.48 8.49
C ASP A 91 14.97 2.43 7.77
N GLU A 92 15.35 1.18 7.89
CA GLU A 92 14.57 0.09 7.27
C GLU A 92 13.18 0.03 7.85
N TRP A 93 13.06 0.17 9.17
CA TRP A 93 11.74 0.15 9.79
C TRP A 93 10.91 1.34 9.35
N LYS A 94 11.53 2.51 9.30
CA LYS A 94 10.81 3.71 8.89
C LYS A 94 10.29 3.59 7.47
N ALA A 95 11.10 3.01 6.59
CA ALA A 95 10.69 2.80 5.21
C ALA A 95 9.58 1.76 5.14
N TRP A 96 9.72 0.67 5.88
CA TRP A 96 8.68 -0.36 5.92
C TRP A 96 7.38 0.24 6.45
N ASP A 97 7.46 1.02 7.52
CA ASP A 97 6.29 1.60 8.15
C ASP A 97 5.57 2.57 7.21
N ALA A 98 6.33 3.37 6.48
CA ALA A 98 5.73 4.30 5.52
C ALA A 98 4.98 3.57 4.44
N THR A 99 5.56 2.53 3.88
CA THR A 99 4.92 1.76 2.83
C THR A 99 3.73 1.00 3.38
N ASN A 100 3.89 0.38 4.53
CA ASN A 100 2.79 -0.33 5.17
C ASN A 100 1.61 0.61 5.42
N SER A 101 1.89 1.79 5.96
CA SER A 101 0.85 2.76 6.27
C SER A 101 0.12 3.21 5.00
N LEU A 102 0.85 3.39 3.92
CA LEU A 102 0.26 3.78 2.66
C LEU A 102 -0.70 2.70 2.17
N ILE A 103 -0.28 1.46 2.25
CA ILE A 103 -1.12 0.34 1.81
C ILE A 103 -2.33 0.20 2.72
N VAL A 104 -2.15 0.36 4.02
CA VAL A 104 -3.27 0.31 4.96
C VAL A 104 -4.30 1.38 4.60
N ALA A 105 -3.85 2.62 4.40
CA ALA A 105 -4.76 3.70 4.04
C ALA A 105 -5.47 3.40 2.72
N TRP A 106 -4.73 2.87 1.75
CA TRP A 106 -5.30 2.52 0.46
C TRP A 106 -6.35 1.42 0.58
N LEU A 107 -6.05 0.40 1.39
CA LEU A 107 -7.01 -0.67 1.63
C LEU A 107 -8.28 -0.13 2.28
N LEU A 108 -8.13 0.67 3.32
CA LEU A 108 -9.28 1.23 4.02
C LEU A 108 -10.14 2.08 3.09
N SER A 109 -9.53 2.80 2.17
CA SER A 109 -10.27 3.62 1.24
C SER A 109 -10.97 2.81 0.16
N SER A 110 -10.62 1.53 0.04
CA SER A 110 -11.20 0.66 -0.98
C SER A 110 -12.31 -0.22 -0.43
N MET A 111 -12.87 0.12 0.71
CA MET A 111 -13.97 -0.67 1.28
C MET A 111 -15.03 0.28 1.83
N VAL A 112 -16.26 -0.21 1.93
CA VAL A 112 -17.33 0.63 2.46
C VAL A 112 -17.06 0.94 3.93
N PRO A 113 -17.58 2.06 4.44
CA PRO A 113 -17.24 2.50 5.80
C PRO A 113 -17.49 1.47 6.89
N SER A 114 -18.53 0.67 6.77
CA SER A 114 -18.82 -0.31 7.82
C SER A 114 -17.72 -1.37 7.90
N ILE A 115 -17.18 -1.76 6.75
CA ILE A 115 -16.09 -2.75 6.74
C ILE A 115 -14.79 -2.08 7.15
N ALA A 116 -14.53 -0.89 6.64
CA ALA A 116 -13.34 -0.15 7.04
C ALA A 116 -13.32 0.04 8.56
N GLY A 117 -14.45 0.38 9.14
CA GLY A 117 -14.54 0.58 10.58
C GLY A 117 -14.27 -0.68 11.38
N SER A 118 -14.51 -1.84 10.79
CA SER A 118 -14.27 -3.10 11.52
C SER A 118 -12.79 -3.47 11.57
N VAL A 119 -11.96 -2.87 10.72
CA VAL A 119 -10.54 -3.19 10.67
C VAL A 119 -9.64 -1.97 10.84
N ASP A 120 -10.21 -0.81 11.11
CA ASP A 120 -9.42 0.43 11.12
C ASP A 120 -8.45 0.54 12.29
N THR A 121 -8.60 -0.32 13.29
CA THR A 121 -7.63 -0.34 14.39
C THR A 121 -6.42 -1.22 14.08
N ILE A 122 -6.46 -1.97 12.98
CA ILE A 122 -5.36 -2.83 12.60
C ILE A 122 -4.34 -2.00 11.85
N THR A 123 -3.09 -2.09 12.27
CA THR A 123 -2.05 -1.22 11.74
C THR A 123 -1.19 -1.87 10.66
N THR A 124 -1.35 -3.16 10.43
CA THR A 124 -0.52 -3.89 9.49
C THR A 124 -1.35 -4.33 8.30
N ALA A 125 -0.89 -4.00 7.11
CA ALA A 125 -1.61 -4.36 5.88
C ALA A 125 -1.84 -5.86 5.77
N TYR A 126 -0.84 -6.64 6.14
CA TYR A 126 -0.95 -8.09 6.10
C TYR A 126 -2.09 -8.57 6.99
N VAL A 127 -2.18 -8.05 8.22
CA VAL A 127 -3.21 -8.49 9.16
C VAL A 127 -4.60 -8.07 8.68
N ILE A 128 -4.71 -6.88 8.10
CA ILE A 128 -5.99 -6.46 7.51
C ILE A 128 -6.38 -7.44 6.40
N TRP A 129 -5.44 -7.72 5.51
CA TRP A 129 -5.69 -8.60 4.37
C TRP A 129 -6.15 -9.98 4.83
N GLU A 130 -5.44 -10.54 5.81
CA GLU A 130 -5.79 -11.85 6.34
C GLU A 130 -7.15 -11.84 7.03
N SER A 131 -7.43 -10.78 7.78
CA SER A 131 -8.71 -10.66 8.45
C SER A 131 -9.87 -10.62 7.45
N LEU A 132 -9.71 -9.85 6.39
CA LEU A 132 -10.73 -9.77 5.36
C LEU A 132 -10.88 -11.10 4.63
N SER A 133 -9.76 -11.75 4.37
CA SER A 133 -9.80 -13.04 3.70
C SER A 133 -10.56 -14.06 4.53
N LYS A 134 -10.29 -14.10 5.82
CA LYS A 134 -10.97 -15.04 6.71
C LYS A 134 -12.46 -14.73 6.82
N THR A 135 -12.80 -13.47 6.78
CA THR A 135 -14.20 -13.06 6.95
C THR A 135 -15.01 -13.24 5.69
N TYR A 136 -14.44 -12.93 4.53
CA TYR A 136 -15.21 -12.82 3.30
C TYR A 136 -14.81 -13.79 2.20
N SER A 137 -13.73 -14.55 2.36
CA SER A 137 -13.30 -15.43 1.28
C SER A 137 -14.12 -16.70 1.25
N GLY A 138 -13.94 -17.46 0.19
CA GLY A 138 -14.66 -18.72 0.05
C GLY A 138 -14.35 -19.70 1.15
N ALA A 139 -13.13 -19.67 1.68
CA ALA A 139 -12.77 -20.62 2.74
C ALA A 139 -13.62 -20.41 3.97
N GLY A 140 -13.85 -19.13 4.32
CA GLY A 140 -14.67 -18.85 5.47
C GLY A 140 -16.15 -18.79 5.14
N ASN A 141 -16.49 -18.78 3.86
CA ASN A 141 -17.84 -18.57 3.42
C ASN A 141 -18.41 -19.75 2.65
N VAL A 142 -17.74 -20.89 2.73
CA VAL A 142 -18.22 -22.06 2.02
C VAL A 142 -19.65 -22.38 2.43
N MET A 143 -19.92 -22.32 3.71
CA MET A 143 -21.27 -22.61 4.19
C MET A 143 -22.26 -21.61 3.67
N LEU A 144 -21.90 -20.33 3.67
CA LEU A 144 -22.80 -19.31 3.13
C LEU A 144 -23.05 -19.51 1.65
N PHE A 145 -22.02 -19.84 0.94
CA PHE A 145 -22.14 -20.06 -0.49
C PHE A 145 -23.03 -21.26 -0.77
N VAL A 146 -22.79 -22.35 -0.08
CA VAL A 146 -23.61 -23.55 -0.24
C VAL A 146 -25.05 -23.25 0.11
N ASP A 147 -25.26 -22.56 1.22
CA ASP A 147 -26.59 -22.22 1.67
C ASP A 147 -27.31 -21.37 0.64
N THR A 148 -26.62 -20.38 0.10
CA THR A 148 -27.21 -19.51 -0.92
C THR A 148 -27.55 -20.29 -2.18
N ASP A 149 -26.63 -21.12 -2.59
CA ASP A 149 -26.82 -21.92 -3.76
C ASP A 149 -27.98 -22.88 -3.57
N ASP A 150 -28.03 -23.47 -2.40
CA ASP A 150 -29.09 -24.36 -2.04
C ASP A 150 -30.44 -23.66 -2.09
N ARG A 151 -30.50 -22.46 -1.58
CA ARG A 151 -31.71 -21.68 -1.63
C ARG A 151 -32.11 -21.34 -3.04
N LEU A 152 -31.16 -21.04 -3.90
CA LEU A 152 -31.45 -20.77 -5.28
C LEU A 152 -32.09 -21.98 -5.94
N TYR A 153 -31.57 -23.12 -5.67
CA TYR A 153 -32.14 -24.34 -6.23
C TYR A 153 -33.49 -24.68 -5.61
N HIS A 154 -33.60 -24.43 -4.33
CA HIS A 154 -34.86 -24.73 -3.67
C HIS A 154 -35.96 -23.78 -4.02
N LEU A 155 -35.62 -22.58 -4.39
CA LEU A 155 -36.60 -21.60 -4.79
C LEU A 155 -37.18 -21.92 -6.14
N LYS A 156 -36.64 -22.84 -6.82
CA LYS A 156 -37.18 -23.26 -8.11
C LYS A 156 -38.25 -24.30 -7.95
#